data_2afbc81ab27cf311278a4494bda07d64
#
_entry.id   2afbc81ab27cf311278a4494bda07d64
#
_cell.length_a   1.000
_cell.length_b   1.000
_cell.length_c   1.000
_cell.angle_alpha   90.00
_cell.angle_beta   90.00
_cell.angle_gamma   90.00
#
_symmetry.space_group_name_H-M   'P 1'
#
loop_
_entity.id
_entity.type
_entity.pdbx_description
1 polymer ?
#
loop_
_entity_poly.entity_id
_entity_poly.type
_entity_poly.pdbx_seq_one_letter_code
_entity_poly.pdbx_strand_id
1 'polypeptide(L)'
;MLLPLAASADYTVEIDGIYYNLDPTAKVAEVTKHPNKYTGNVVIPETVTFGGTEHSVTLIADYAFWGCSGLTSVNIGNSVTSIGNNAFEECNRLTSVTIPNSVTSIGYSAFGYCSGLTSVIIGNSVASIGGNAFYKCSSLTFIIIGDNVTSIGNFAFFGCSSLTSVIIGNSVTSIGNGAFESCSNLTSIIIGDNVTSIGNWAFSECRSLTSVIIPNSVTSISEGAFSGCRGLTSVTFGNSVTSIDKEAFSCCIGLTSLTIPNSVTSIGERAFLSCIGLTSLTIPNGVTSIGNDVFSGCIGLTSVTIGNGMTSIGNSAFSGCNSLTSVIIGNSVTSIGSYAFSGCIGLTSVTIPDSVTSIGYGAFYDCSGLISVTIGNSVTSIDDSAFCGCVGLTSITIPNSVTSIANGAFRECSGLTSISIGSGVRTIGIEAFANCQNIEDVYCYAKNVPSTSADAFKDSNIEYSTLHVPAILVSTYKARTPWKNFKNIVAWDGTTPEPQKCATPTISYVDGEIVFGCETEGVEYVSEIKASDANKYYDQKIVLTNKYIVSVYATKTGYENSEVMTAEISIEGGGLKGDVNGDGEVGIGDIISITNIMSIRP
;
A
#
# COMPACT_ATOMS: atom_id res chain seq x y z
N MET A 1 -0.89 7.05 -75.11
CA MET A 1 -1.56 8.18 -74.43
C MET A 1 -2.37 7.57 -73.30
N LEU A 2 -1.73 7.40 -72.14
CA LEU A 2 -2.39 6.89 -70.93
C LEU A 2 -3.12 8.07 -70.30
N LEU A 3 -4.44 8.01 -70.28
CA LEU A 3 -5.25 8.89 -69.50
C LEU A 3 -4.94 8.66 -67.99
N PRO A 4 -4.74 9.72 -67.20
CA PRO A 4 -4.60 9.54 -65.75
C PRO A 4 -5.94 9.00 -65.23
N LEU A 5 -5.88 7.95 -64.41
CA LEU A 5 -6.98 7.56 -63.53
C LEU A 5 -7.40 8.83 -62.76
N ALA A 6 -8.59 9.34 -63.03
CA ALA A 6 -9.19 10.32 -62.19
C ALA A 6 -9.39 9.69 -60.79
N ALA A 7 -8.74 10.24 -59.78
CA ALA A 7 -9.11 9.96 -58.39
C ALA A 7 -10.61 10.18 -58.31
N SER A 8 -11.37 9.22 -57.80
CA SER A 8 -12.81 9.36 -57.53
C SER A 8 -12.99 10.57 -56.62
N ALA A 9 -13.60 11.64 -57.17
CA ALA A 9 -13.91 12.79 -56.36
C ALA A 9 -15.04 12.37 -55.42
N ASP A 10 -14.76 12.31 -54.10
CA ASP A 10 -15.77 12.13 -53.08
C ASP A 10 -16.69 13.35 -53.13
N TYR A 11 -17.98 13.11 -53.39
CA TYR A 11 -18.99 14.19 -53.47
C TYR A 11 -19.66 14.29 -52.10
N THR A 12 -19.54 15.47 -51.44
CA THR A 12 -20.38 15.78 -50.29
C THR A 12 -21.75 16.22 -50.76
N VAL A 13 -22.80 15.50 -50.37
CA VAL A 13 -24.19 15.77 -50.73
C VAL A 13 -25.08 15.79 -49.50
N GLU A 14 -26.16 16.55 -49.56
CA GLU A 14 -27.22 16.53 -48.55
C GLU A 14 -28.36 15.64 -49.07
N ILE A 15 -28.77 14.67 -48.27
CA ILE A 15 -29.93 13.82 -48.52
C ILE A 15 -30.73 13.75 -47.22
N ASP A 16 -32.01 14.16 -47.28
CA ASP A 16 -32.93 14.16 -46.13
C ASP A 16 -32.38 14.84 -44.86
N GLY A 17 -31.63 15.95 -45.06
CA GLY A 17 -31.04 16.75 -43.98
C GLY A 17 -29.78 16.17 -43.36
N ILE A 18 -29.21 15.10 -43.95
CA ILE A 18 -27.93 14.51 -43.55
C ILE A 18 -26.94 14.70 -44.68
N TYR A 19 -25.69 15.04 -44.32
CA TYR A 19 -24.59 15.23 -45.26
C TYR A 19 -23.77 13.92 -45.37
N TYR A 20 -23.51 13.52 -46.60
CA TYR A 20 -22.77 12.30 -46.93
C TYR A 20 -21.62 12.58 -47.88
N ASN A 21 -20.50 11.92 -47.64
CA ASN A 21 -19.47 11.69 -48.65
C ASN A 21 -19.81 10.38 -49.36
N LEU A 22 -20.00 10.42 -50.68
CA LEU A 22 -20.37 9.26 -51.48
C LEU A 22 -19.16 8.72 -52.22
N ASP A 23 -18.93 7.44 -52.13
CA ASP A 23 -18.06 6.70 -53.05
C ASP A 23 -18.91 5.97 -54.09
N PRO A 24 -18.99 6.54 -55.33
CA PRO A 24 -19.84 5.96 -56.38
C PRO A 24 -19.31 4.64 -56.92
N THR A 25 -18.02 4.34 -56.71
CA THR A 25 -17.37 3.10 -57.18
C THR A 25 -17.69 1.95 -56.24
N ALA A 26 -17.47 2.16 -54.93
CA ALA A 26 -17.77 1.19 -53.90
C ALA A 26 -19.25 1.12 -53.55
N LYS A 27 -20.07 2.10 -53.98
CA LYS A 27 -21.47 2.29 -53.62
C LYS A 27 -21.68 2.35 -52.09
N VAL A 28 -20.81 3.09 -51.41
CA VAL A 28 -20.91 3.36 -49.98
C VAL A 28 -21.08 4.84 -49.70
N ALA A 29 -21.69 5.15 -48.57
CA ALA A 29 -21.88 6.51 -48.08
C ALA A 29 -21.30 6.59 -46.66
N GLU A 30 -20.64 7.71 -46.38
CA GLU A 30 -20.12 8.09 -45.08
C GLU A 30 -20.88 9.33 -44.58
N VAL A 31 -21.49 9.25 -43.38
CA VAL A 31 -22.10 10.42 -42.77
C VAL A 31 -21.02 11.41 -42.38
N THR A 32 -21.15 12.67 -42.78
CA THR A 32 -20.16 13.72 -42.53
C THR A 32 -20.78 14.97 -41.87
N LYS A 33 -19.98 16.01 -41.65
CA LYS A 33 -20.34 17.23 -40.94
C LYS A 33 -21.48 17.97 -41.60
N HIS A 34 -22.46 18.42 -40.79
CA HIS A 34 -23.46 19.39 -41.22
C HIS A 34 -22.93 20.83 -41.05
N PRO A 35 -23.02 21.71 -42.04
CA PRO A 35 -22.53 23.11 -41.96
C PRO A 35 -23.05 23.88 -40.75
N ASN A 36 -24.34 23.69 -40.41
CA ASN A 36 -25.03 24.41 -39.34
C ASN A 36 -25.24 23.57 -38.08
N LYS A 37 -24.53 22.41 -37.95
CA LYS A 37 -24.71 21.42 -36.90
C LYS A 37 -26.06 20.68 -36.97
N TYR A 38 -26.04 19.39 -36.65
CA TYR A 38 -27.26 18.59 -36.53
C TYR A 38 -27.99 18.93 -35.22
N THR A 39 -29.33 18.93 -35.25
CA THR A 39 -30.19 19.18 -34.08
C THR A 39 -31.39 18.26 -34.05
N GLY A 40 -32.00 18.08 -32.87
CA GLY A 40 -33.18 17.25 -32.69
C GLY A 40 -32.91 15.77 -32.82
N ASN A 41 -33.81 15.05 -33.47
CA ASN A 41 -33.69 13.61 -33.74
C ASN A 41 -33.10 13.41 -35.15
N VAL A 42 -32.04 12.62 -35.25
CA VAL A 42 -31.40 12.23 -36.52
C VAL A 42 -31.54 10.72 -36.71
N VAL A 43 -31.99 10.34 -37.92
CA VAL A 43 -32.07 8.92 -38.31
C VAL A 43 -31.10 8.68 -39.44
N ILE A 44 -30.05 7.94 -39.18
CA ILE A 44 -29.06 7.50 -40.17
C ILE A 44 -29.62 6.20 -40.80
N PRO A 45 -30.02 6.22 -42.08
CA PRO A 45 -30.62 5.07 -42.74
C PRO A 45 -29.56 4.02 -43.09
N GLU A 46 -29.98 2.82 -43.45
CA GLU A 46 -29.09 1.76 -43.93
C GLU A 46 -28.56 2.05 -45.34
N THR A 47 -29.32 2.70 -46.18
CA THR A 47 -28.98 3.08 -47.55
C THR A 47 -29.47 4.47 -47.89
N VAL A 48 -28.80 5.14 -48.83
CA VAL A 48 -29.23 6.43 -49.45
C VAL A 48 -29.15 6.31 -50.95
N THR A 49 -30.10 7.00 -51.67
CA THR A 49 -30.13 7.02 -53.14
C THR A 49 -29.68 8.38 -53.64
N PHE A 50 -28.67 8.41 -54.51
CA PHE A 50 -28.21 9.61 -55.17
C PHE A 50 -27.99 9.36 -56.65
N GLY A 51 -28.54 10.21 -57.52
CA GLY A 51 -28.44 10.07 -58.99
C GLY A 51 -28.97 8.72 -59.53
N GLY A 52 -29.94 8.11 -58.84
CA GLY A 52 -30.48 6.79 -59.19
C GLY A 52 -29.63 5.58 -58.73
N THR A 53 -28.54 5.82 -58.01
CA THR A 53 -27.67 4.78 -57.47
C THR A 53 -27.91 4.72 -55.95
N GLU A 54 -28.11 3.48 -55.43
CA GLU A 54 -28.21 3.21 -54.01
C GLU A 54 -26.81 3.03 -53.43
N HIS A 55 -26.53 3.66 -52.26
CA HIS A 55 -25.28 3.58 -51.52
C HIS A 55 -25.58 3.07 -50.11
N SER A 56 -24.84 2.10 -49.65
CA SER A 56 -24.92 1.61 -48.27
C SER A 56 -24.22 2.60 -47.33
N VAL A 57 -24.88 2.99 -46.21
CA VAL A 57 -24.29 3.88 -45.22
C VAL A 57 -23.45 3.07 -44.24
N THR A 58 -22.16 3.06 -44.44
CA THR A 58 -21.26 2.14 -43.73
C THR A 58 -20.40 2.78 -42.66
N LEU A 59 -20.27 4.11 -42.67
CA LEU A 59 -19.37 4.82 -41.76
C LEU A 59 -20.03 6.11 -41.24
N ILE A 60 -19.79 6.41 -39.98
CA ILE A 60 -19.96 7.76 -39.43
C ILE A 60 -18.56 8.36 -39.34
N ALA A 61 -18.28 9.39 -40.14
CA ALA A 61 -16.96 9.99 -40.28
C ALA A 61 -16.44 10.62 -38.99
N ASP A 62 -15.14 10.85 -38.98
CA ASP A 62 -14.50 11.64 -37.94
C ASP A 62 -15.19 13.04 -37.86
N TYR A 63 -15.53 13.46 -36.63
CA TYR A 63 -16.18 14.73 -36.33
C TYR A 63 -17.56 14.93 -36.97
N ALA A 64 -18.24 13.91 -37.48
CA ALA A 64 -19.50 14.05 -38.22
C ALA A 64 -20.56 14.85 -37.43
N PHE A 65 -20.74 14.57 -36.17
CA PHE A 65 -21.66 15.26 -35.26
C PHE A 65 -20.94 16.08 -34.18
N TRP A 66 -19.66 16.36 -34.35
CA TRP A 66 -18.88 17.09 -33.34
C TRP A 66 -19.53 18.43 -32.95
N GLY A 67 -19.72 18.67 -31.65
CA GLY A 67 -20.31 19.87 -31.08
C GLY A 67 -21.79 20.08 -31.47
N CYS A 68 -22.51 19.03 -31.87
CA CYS A 68 -23.94 19.08 -32.14
C CYS A 68 -24.73 19.13 -30.82
N SER A 69 -24.58 20.22 -30.06
CA SER A 69 -25.20 20.41 -28.74
C SER A 69 -26.75 20.46 -28.79
N GLY A 70 -27.34 20.59 -29.97
CA GLY A 70 -28.77 20.50 -30.17
C GLY A 70 -29.32 19.11 -30.51
N LEU A 71 -28.42 18.11 -30.73
CA LEU A 71 -28.78 16.72 -31.03
C LEU A 71 -29.35 16.04 -29.78
N THR A 72 -30.60 15.54 -29.85
CA THR A 72 -31.27 14.93 -28.71
C THR A 72 -31.32 13.40 -28.79
N SER A 73 -31.36 12.87 -30.01
CA SER A 73 -31.29 11.42 -30.25
C SER A 73 -30.69 11.12 -31.61
N VAL A 74 -30.09 9.99 -31.75
CA VAL A 74 -29.59 9.43 -33.00
C VAL A 74 -29.97 7.95 -33.13
N ASN A 75 -30.56 7.59 -34.27
CA ASN A 75 -30.78 6.22 -34.65
C ASN A 75 -29.74 5.84 -35.72
N ILE A 76 -28.90 4.86 -35.45
CA ILE A 76 -27.82 4.41 -36.32
C ILE A 76 -28.29 3.14 -37.06
N GLY A 77 -28.26 3.18 -38.39
CA GLY A 77 -28.69 2.07 -39.25
C GLY A 77 -27.76 0.85 -39.12
N ASN A 78 -28.32 -0.34 -39.36
CA ASN A 78 -27.59 -1.65 -39.18
C ASN A 78 -26.52 -1.93 -40.25
N SER A 79 -26.34 -1.05 -41.24
CA SER A 79 -25.27 -1.11 -42.22
C SER A 79 -23.98 -0.38 -41.79
N VAL A 80 -24.06 0.44 -40.73
CA VAL A 80 -22.89 1.16 -40.17
C VAL A 80 -21.96 0.19 -39.50
N THR A 81 -20.71 0.12 -39.96
CA THR A 81 -19.68 -0.80 -39.45
C THR A 81 -18.64 -0.14 -38.56
N SER A 82 -18.54 1.21 -38.60
CA SER A 82 -17.59 1.96 -37.80
C SER A 82 -18.10 3.34 -37.41
N ILE A 83 -17.73 3.79 -36.21
CA ILE A 83 -17.94 5.13 -35.70
C ILE A 83 -16.58 5.80 -35.55
N GLY A 84 -16.37 6.91 -36.30
CA GLY A 84 -15.11 7.63 -36.39
C GLY A 84 -14.70 8.35 -35.10
N ASN A 85 -13.51 8.94 -35.14
CA ASN A 85 -12.97 9.70 -34.00
C ASN A 85 -13.79 10.99 -33.80
N ASN A 86 -14.06 11.35 -32.56
CA ASN A 86 -14.79 12.55 -32.19
C ASN A 86 -16.19 12.66 -32.86
N ALA A 87 -16.72 11.53 -33.36
CA ALA A 87 -17.92 11.54 -34.22
C ALA A 87 -19.11 12.22 -33.55
N PHE A 88 -19.36 12.02 -32.28
CA PHE A 88 -20.43 12.64 -31.47
C PHE A 88 -19.88 13.45 -30.28
N GLU A 89 -18.59 13.82 -30.29
CA GLU A 89 -18.02 14.58 -29.19
C GLU A 89 -18.78 15.89 -28.96
N GLU A 90 -19.02 16.26 -27.69
CA GLU A 90 -19.77 17.44 -27.25
C GLU A 90 -21.26 17.44 -27.66
N CYS A 91 -21.87 16.28 -27.93
CA CYS A 91 -23.32 16.18 -28.12
C CYS A 91 -24.04 16.20 -26.76
N ASN A 92 -24.05 17.36 -26.09
CA ASN A 92 -24.42 17.47 -24.67
C ASN A 92 -25.91 17.20 -24.37
N ARG A 93 -26.77 17.20 -25.36
CA ARG A 93 -28.20 16.86 -25.23
C ARG A 93 -28.56 15.48 -25.69
N LEU A 94 -27.61 14.73 -26.23
CA LEU A 94 -27.82 13.32 -26.58
C LEU A 94 -28.03 12.50 -25.29
N THR A 95 -29.21 11.90 -25.14
CA THR A 95 -29.61 11.23 -23.89
C THR A 95 -29.35 9.72 -23.92
N SER A 96 -29.44 9.13 -25.10
CA SER A 96 -29.19 7.70 -25.28
C SER A 96 -28.66 7.40 -26.67
N VAL A 97 -27.89 6.33 -26.80
CA VAL A 97 -27.45 5.80 -28.08
C VAL A 97 -27.44 4.26 -28.06
N THR A 98 -27.95 3.70 -29.17
CA THR A 98 -27.80 2.27 -29.46
C THR A 98 -26.80 2.13 -30.60
N ILE A 99 -25.68 1.50 -30.32
CA ILE A 99 -24.65 1.12 -31.29
C ILE A 99 -25.03 -0.23 -31.86
N PRO A 100 -25.34 -0.33 -33.17
CA PRO A 100 -25.84 -1.59 -33.74
C PRO A 100 -24.80 -2.69 -33.78
N ASN A 101 -25.25 -3.93 -33.94
CA ASN A 101 -24.38 -5.10 -34.00
C ASN A 101 -23.45 -5.13 -35.24
N SER A 102 -23.68 -4.31 -36.24
CA SER A 102 -22.79 -4.14 -37.40
C SER A 102 -21.51 -3.38 -37.08
N VAL A 103 -21.52 -2.56 -36.03
CA VAL A 103 -20.35 -1.75 -35.64
C VAL A 103 -19.30 -2.63 -34.98
N THR A 104 -18.08 -2.58 -35.52
CA THR A 104 -16.95 -3.34 -35.04
C THR A 104 -15.98 -2.52 -34.18
N SER A 105 -16.00 -1.19 -34.32
CA SER A 105 -15.11 -0.29 -33.56
C SER A 105 -15.76 1.03 -33.21
N ILE A 106 -15.42 1.55 -32.03
CA ILE A 106 -15.78 2.89 -31.55
C ILE A 106 -14.50 3.70 -31.50
N GLY A 107 -14.45 4.82 -32.26
CA GLY A 107 -13.27 5.65 -32.41
C GLY A 107 -12.85 6.40 -31.14
N TYR A 108 -11.69 7.05 -31.20
CA TYR A 108 -11.19 7.94 -30.17
C TYR A 108 -12.18 9.08 -29.89
N SER A 109 -12.50 9.34 -28.62
CA SER A 109 -13.42 10.41 -28.19
C SER A 109 -14.78 10.39 -28.87
N ALA A 110 -15.22 9.25 -29.43
CA ALA A 110 -16.41 9.18 -30.29
C ALA A 110 -17.65 9.77 -29.63
N PHE A 111 -17.84 9.62 -28.32
CA PHE A 111 -18.92 10.23 -27.52
C PHE A 111 -18.35 11.06 -26.36
N GLY A 112 -17.11 11.56 -26.48
CA GLY A 112 -16.50 12.39 -25.46
C GLY A 112 -17.34 13.60 -25.13
N TYR A 113 -17.43 14.00 -23.86
CA TYR A 113 -18.19 15.13 -23.35
C TYR A 113 -19.70 15.10 -23.65
N CYS A 114 -20.29 13.95 -24.00
CA CYS A 114 -21.74 13.80 -24.08
C CYS A 114 -22.35 13.79 -22.68
N SER A 115 -22.36 14.95 -22.01
CA SER A 115 -22.74 15.06 -20.59
C SER A 115 -24.20 14.72 -20.30
N GLY A 116 -25.09 14.77 -21.30
CA GLY A 116 -26.49 14.35 -21.18
C GLY A 116 -26.73 12.86 -21.36
N LEU A 117 -25.72 12.10 -21.80
CA LEU A 117 -25.87 10.70 -22.16
C LEU A 117 -26.06 9.84 -20.88
N THR A 118 -27.26 9.28 -20.72
CA THR A 118 -27.63 8.47 -19.53
C THR A 118 -27.49 6.97 -19.76
N SER A 119 -27.61 6.52 -21.01
CA SER A 119 -27.53 5.11 -21.37
C SER A 119 -26.88 4.88 -22.73
N VAL A 120 -26.09 3.81 -22.80
CA VAL A 120 -25.45 3.33 -24.04
C VAL A 120 -25.66 1.84 -24.14
N ILE A 121 -26.14 1.38 -25.30
CA ILE A 121 -26.18 -0.04 -25.65
C ILE A 121 -25.06 -0.26 -26.67
N ILE A 122 -24.10 -1.11 -26.34
CA ILE A 122 -22.99 -1.47 -27.24
C ILE A 122 -23.34 -2.76 -27.96
N GLY A 123 -23.31 -2.72 -29.30
CA GLY A 123 -23.57 -3.89 -30.14
C GLY A 123 -22.55 -5.02 -29.93
N ASN A 124 -23.00 -6.25 -30.13
CA ASN A 124 -22.21 -7.44 -29.84
C ASN A 124 -20.96 -7.65 -30.75
N SER A 125 -20.85 -6.92 -31.88
CA SER A 125 -19.67 -7.04 -32.77
C SER A 125 -18.54 -6.05 -32.45
N VAL A 126 -18.75 -5.16 -31.49
CA VAL A 126 -17.69 -4.19 -31.10
C VAL A 126 -16.52 -4.95 -30.48
N ALA A 127 -15.36 -4.87 -31.15
CA ALA A 127 -14.12 -5.53 -30.74
C ALA A 127 -13.23 -4.63 -29.88
N SER A 128 -13.37 -3.30 -30.00
CA SER A 128 -12.57 -2.34 -29.20
C SER A 128 -13.34 -1.06 -28.91
N ILE A 129 -13.09 -0.49 -27.72
CA ILE A 129 -13.55 0.82 -27.31
C ILE A 129 -12.33 1.74 -27.33
N GLY A 130 -12.40 2.80 -28.16
CA GLY A 130 -11.30 3.77 -28.34
C GLY A 130 -10.97 4.54 -27.08
N GLY A 131 -9.79 5.14 -27.05
CA GLY A 131 -9.41 6.06 -25.97
C GLY A 131 -10.40 7.23 -25.90
N ASN A 132 -10.70 7.72 -24.69
CA ASN A 132 -11.66 8.80 -24.44
C ASN A 132 -13.09 8.56 -25.00
N ALA A 133 -13.44 7.38 -25.46
CA ALA A 133 -14.67 7.13 -26.22
C ALA A 133 -15.93 7.68 -25.53
N PHE A 134 -16.01 7.62 -24.20
CA PHE A 134 -17.08 8.16 -23.35
C PHE A 134 -16.53 9.10 -22.27
N TYR A 135 -15.43 9.82 -22.59
CA TYR A 135 -14.78 10.74 -21.68
C TYR A 135 -15.78 11.81 -21.18
N LYS A 136 -15.90 11.95 -19.84
CA LYS A 136 -16.82 12.88 -19.18
C LYS A 136 -18.30 12.79 -19.62
N CYS A 137 -18.78 11.61 -19.95
CA CYS A 137 -20.21 11.32 -20.04
C CYS A 137 -20.79 11.29 -18.60
N SER A 138 -20.89 12.44 -17.97
CA SER A 138 -21.15 12.57 -16.54
C SER A 138 -22.51 12.06 -16.07
N SER A 139 -23.50 11.94 -16.97
CA SER A 139 -24.83 11.40 -16.67
C SER A 139 -24.96 9.89 -16.92
N LEU A 140 -23.93 9.23 -17.48
CA LEU A 140 -23.98 7.81 -17.78
C LEU A 140 -24.06 6.99 -16.48
N THR A 141 -25.12 6.19 -16.34
CA THR A 141 -25.40 5.51 -15.08
C THR A 141 -24.97 4.05 -15.06
N PHE A 142 -24.95 3.41 -16.22
CA PHE A 142 -24.66 1.98 -16.36
C PHE A 142 -24.07 1.68 -17.74
N ILE A 143 -23.14 0.73 -17.83
CA ILE A 143 -22.59 0.22 -19.08
C ILE A 143 -22.31 -1.28 -19.00
N ILE A 144 -22.66 -1.99 -20.08
CA ILE A 144 -22.25 -3.38 -20.32
C ILE A 144 -21.23 -3.36 -21.46
N ILE A 145 -20.05 -3.85 -21.21
CA ILE A 145 -19.00 -4.08 -22.19
C ILE A 145 -19.09 -5.56 -22.60
N GLY A 146 -19.50 -5.77 -23.86
CA GLY A 146 -19.82 -7.11 -24.37
C GLY A 146 -18.63 -8.07 -24.46
N ASP A 147 -18.93 -9.37 -24.61
CA ASP A 147 -17.92 -10.44 -24.64
C ASP A 147 -17.00 -10.44 -25.88
N ASN A 148 -17.31 -9.65 -26.92
CA ASN A 148 -16.39 -9.51 -28.07
C ASN A 148 -15.40 -8.35 -27.94
N VAL A 149 -15.56 -7.48 -26.94
CA VAL A 149 -14.61 -6.41 -26.68
C VAL A 149 -13.34 -7.02 -26.08
N THR A 150 -12.20 -6.81 -26.75
CA THR A 150 -10.90 -7.31 -26.32
C THR A 150 -10.08 -6.29 -25.53
N SER A 151 -10.37 -4.97 -25.74
CA SER A 151 -9.65 -3.89 -25.04
C SER A 151 -10.52 -2.68 -24.77
N ILE A 152 -10.27 -2.03 -23.64
CA ILE A 152 -10.83 -0.75 -23.24
C ILE A 152 -9.70 0.27 -23.32
N GLY A 153 -9.89 1.33 -24.12
CA GLY A 153 -8.88 2.36 -24.36
C GLY A 153 -8.59 3.24 -23.16
N ASN A 154 -7.49 4.00 -23.23
CA ASN A 154 -7.11 4.95 -22.19
C ASN A 154 -8.22 6.01 -22.01
N PHE A 155 -8.56 6.32 -20.74
CA PHE A 155 -9.55 7.31 -20.36
C PHE A 155 -10.96 7.09 -20.98
N ALA A 156 -11.26 5.86 -21.43
CA ALA A 156 -12.49 5.58 -22.18
C ALA A 156 -13.76 6.02 -21.45
N PHE A 157 -13.82 5.90 -20.13
CA PHE A 157 -14.93 6.30 -19.26
C PHE A 157 -14.50 7.30 -18.17
N PHE A 158 -13.37 8.01 -18.39
CA PHE A 158 -12.90 9.01 -17.43
C PHE A 158 -14.00 10.02 -17.07
N GLY A 159 -14.22 10.24 -15.77
CA GLY A 159 -15.16 11.25 -15.30
C GLY A 159 -16.64 10.95 -15.58
N CYS A 160 -17.01 9.70 -15.86
CA CYS A 160 -18.40 9.24 -15.88
C CYS A 160 -18.92 9.19 -14.43
N SER A 161 -19.11 10.36 -13.82
CA SER A 161 -19.33 10.49 -12.38
C SER A 161 -20.63 9.87 -11.86
N SER A 162 -21.65 9.73 -12.72
CA SER A 162 -22.92 9.05 -12.36
C SER A 162 -22.88 7.53 -12.55
N LEU A 163 -21.79 6.96 -13.09
CA LEU A 163 -21.68 5.53 -13.36
C LEU A 163 -21.65 4.75 -12.05
N THR A 164 -22.66 3.88 -11.85
CA THR A 164 -22.81 3.12 -10.60
C THR A 164 -22.29 1.69 -10.69
N SER A 165 -22.35 1.08 -11.87
CA SER A 165 -21.85 -0.26 -12.10
C SER A 165 -21.36 -0.47 -13.52
N VAL A 166 -20.37 -1.35 -13.67
CA VAL A 166 -19.77 -1.75 -14.96
C VAL A 166 -19.66 -3.25 -14.98
N ILE A 167 -20.11 -3.87 -16.07
CA ILE A 167 -19.88 -5.28 -16.35
C ILE A 167 -18.87 -5.35 -17.50
N ILE A 168 -17.72 -5.96 -17.25
CA ILE A 168 -16.67 -6.17 -18.25
C ILE A 168 -16.77 -7.60 -18.78
N GLY A 169 -16.95 -7.73 -20.10
CA GLY A 169 -17.06 -9.02 -20.78
C GLY A 169 -15.78 -9.86 -20.70
N ASN A 170 -15.96 -11.17 -20.87
CA ASN A 170 -14.89 -12.15 -20.65
C ASN A 170 -13.77 -12.11 -21.69
N SER A 171 -13.94 -11.46 -22.84
CA SER A 171 -12.84 -11.34 -23.85
C SER A 171 -11.92 -10.15 -23.60
N VAL A 172 -12.25 -9.27 -22.65
CA VAL A 172 -11.37 -8.12 -22.34
C VAL A 172 -10.08 -8.62 -21.70
N THR A 173 -8.97 -8.32 -22.36
CA THR A 173 -7.61 -8.67 -21.88
C THR A 173 -6.88 -7.49 -21.27
N SER A 174 -7.28 -6.25 -21.61
CA SER A 174 -6.62 -5.04 -21.12
C SER A 174 -7.62 -3.91 -20.82
N ILE A 175 -7.38 -3.25 -19.69
CA ILE A 175 -8.05 -2.01 -19.26
C ILE A 175 -7.01 -0.90 -19.35
N GLY A 176 -7.28 0.14 -20.13
CA GLY A 176 -6.36 1.25 -20.41
C GLY A 176 -6.10 2.15 -19.19
N ASN A 177 -5.10 3.02 -19.32
CA ASN A 177 -4.78 4.02 -18.31
C ASN A 177 -5.97 4.96 -18.07
N GLY A 178 -6.30 5.23 -16.81
CA GLY A 178 -7.40 6.11 -16.43
C GLY A 178 -8.77 5.69 -16.96
N ALA A 179 -8.95 4.45 -17.42
CA ALA A 179 -10.16 4.03 -18.15
C ALA A 179 -11.47 4.35 -17.42
N PHE A 180 -11.48 4.22 -16.09
CA PHE A 180 -12.62 4.54 -15.20
C PHE A 180 -12.24 5.56 -14.13
N GLU A 181 -11.16 6.33 -14.33
CA GLU A 181 -10.73 7.35 -13.38
C GLU A 181 -11.85 8.37 -13.12
N SER A 182 -12.02 8.75 -11.87
CA SER A 182 -13.07 9.70 -11.43
C SER A 182 -14.51 9.25 -11.71
N CYS A 183 -14.79 7.95 -11.86
CA CYS A 183 -16.13 7.38 -11.80
C CYS A 183 -16.60 7.35 -10.34
N SER A 184 -16.85 8.52 -9.75
CA SER A 184 -16.97 8.70 -8.30
C SER A 184 -18.14 7.95 -7.65
N ASN A 185 -19.20 7.63 -8.40
CA ASN A 185 -20.36 6.87 -7.92
C ASN A 185 -20.29 5.37 -8.23
N LEU A 186 -19.19 4.89 -8.83
CA LEU A 186 -19.01 3.47 -9.13
C LEU A 186 -18.92 2.69 -7.82
N THR A 187 -19.94 1.87 -7.55
CA THR A 187 -20.03 1.07 -6.30
C THR A 187 -19.48 -0.33 -6.46
N SER A 188 -19.56 -0.87 -7.67
CA SER A 188 -19.10 -2.24 -7.97
C SER A 188 -18.55 -2.36 -9.38
N ILE A 189 -17.55 -3.21 -9.53
CA ILE A 189 -17.00 -3.61 -10.83
C ILE A 189 -16.66 -5.10 -10.80
N ILE A 190 -16.98 -5.79 -11.89
CA ILE A 190 -16.54 -7.16 -12.12
C ILE A 190 -15.44 -7.11 -13.19
N ILE A 191 -14.23 -7.51 -12.79
CA ILE A 191 -13.08 -7.63 -13.71
C ILE A 191 -13.04 -9.08 -14.19
N GLY A 192 -13.14 -9.29 -15.50
CA GLY A 192 -13.18 -10.62 -16.11
C GLY A 192 -11.88 -11.41 -15.92
N ASP A 193 -11.97 -12.72 -15.88
CA ASP A 193 -10.84 -13.63 -15.61
C ASP A 193 -9.74 -13.63 -16.68
N ASN A 194 -10.00 -13.05 -17.86
CA ASN A 194 -9.01 -12.92 -18.94
C ASN A 194 -8.28 -11.57 -18.94
N VAL A 195 -8.64 -10.64 -18.04
CA VAL A 195 -7.92 -9.36 -17.91
C VAL A 195 -6.53 -9.63 -17.36
N THR A 196 -5.51 -9.38 -18.18
CA THR A 196 -4.10 -9.54 -17.80
C THR A 196 -3.43 -8.25 -17.37
N SER A 197 -3.99 -7.09 -17.78
CA SER A 197 -3.44 -5.78 -17.44
C SER A 197 -4.53 -4.77 -17.06
N ILE A 198 -4.27 -4.07 -15.96
CA ILE A 198 -5.02 -2.91 -15.46
C ILE A 198 -4.06 -1.73 -15.56
N GLY A 199 -4.41 -0.72 -16.36
CA GLY A 199 -3.54 0.43 -16.62
C GLY A 199 -3.36 1.35 -15.41
N ASN A 200 -2.39 2.26 -15.51
CA ASN A 200 -2.16 3.28 -14.48
C ASN A 200 -3.42 4.10 -14.26
N TRP A 201 -3.76 4.37 -12.99
CA TRP A 201 -4.91 5.19 -12.59
C TRP A 201 -6.27 4.67 -13.08
N ALA A 202 -6.35 3.40 -13.52
CA ALA A 202 -7.54 2.87 -14.21
C ALA A 202 -8.84 3.04 -13.43
N PHE A 203 -8.83 2.96 -12.11
CA PHE A 203 -9.96 3.14 -11.19
C PHE A 203 -9.69 4.22 -10.13
N SER A 204 -8.72 5.10 -10.38
CA SER A 204 -8.41 6.19 -9.45
C SER A 204 -9.64 7.06 -9.19
N GLU A 205 -9.79 7.53 -7.93
CA GLU A 205 -10.92 8.38 -7.51
C GLU A 205 -12.32 7.75 -7.73
N CYS A 206 -12.43 6.43 -7.83
CA CYS A 206 -13.70 5.71 -7.74
C CYS A 206 -14.15 5.65 -6.26
N ARG A 207 -14.58 6.82 -5.74
CA ARG A 207 -14.77 7.06 -4.30
C ARG A 207 -15.82 6.20 -3.63
N SER A 208 -16.80 5.69 -4.39
CA SER A 208 -17.90 4.85 -3.90
C SER A 208 -17.64 3.35 -4.07
N LEU A 209 -16.53 2.96 -4.70
CA LEU A 209 -16.17 1.55 -4.88
C LEU A 209 -15.93 0.90 -3.52
N THR A 210 -16.70 -0.17 -3.22
CA THR A 210 -16.68 -0.79 -1.89
C THR A 210 -15.77 -2.01 -1.80
N SER A 211 -15.65 -2.74 -2.89
CA SER A 211 -14.79 -3.92 -2.96
C SER A 211 -14.28 -4.16 -4.38
N VAL A 212 -13.15 -4.83 -4.51
CA VAL A 212 -12.61 -5.27 -5.79
C VAL A 212 -12.00 -6.66 -5.67
N ILE A 213 -12.25 -7.49 -6.68
CA ILE A 213 -11.60 -8.79 -6.85
C ILE A 213 -10.66 -8.67 -8.05
N ILE A 214 -9.37 -8.87 -7.81
CA ILE A 214 -8.33 -8.91 -8.83
C ILE A 214 -8.20 -10.36 -9.31
N PRO A 215 -8.43 -10.67 -10.58
CA PRO A 215 -8.38 -12.05 -11.08
C PRO A 215 -6.95 -12.61 -11.10
N ASN A 216 -6.85 -13.95 -11.16
CA ASN A 216 -5.56 -14.65 -11.22
C ASN A 216 -4.75 -14.37 -12.51
N SER A 217 -5.36 -13.84 -13.55
CA SER A 217 -4.70 -13.43 -14.79
C SER A 217 -3.85 -12.16 -14.64
N VAL A 218 -4.12 -11.34 -13.61
CA VAL A 218 -3.38 -10.10 -13.34
C VAL A 218 -2.11 -10.41 -12.54
N THR A 219 -0.97 -9.97 -13.04
CA THR A 219 0.34 -10.19 -12.40
C THR A 219 0.88 -8.97 -11.67
N SER A 220 0.38 -7.77 -11.97
CA SER A 220 0.78 -6.53 -11.31
C SER A 220 -0.40 -5.57 -11.14
N ILE A 221 -0.41 -4.83 -10.04
CA ILE A 221 -1.31 -3.70 -9.83
C ILE A 221 -0.55 -2.44 -10.18
N SER A 222 -0.95 -1.79 -11.28
CA SER A 222 -0.24 -0.64 -11.85
C SER A 222 -0.32 0.61 -10.98
N GLU A 223 0.54 1.62 -11.31
CA GLU A 223 0.62 2.90 -10.61
C GLU A 223 -0.76 3.55 -10.46
N GLY A 224 -1.12 3.90 -9.22
CA GLY A 224 -2.34 4.61 -8.87
C GLY A 224 -3.65 3.89 -9.23
N ALA A 225 -3.61 2.60 -9.61
CA ALA A 225 -4.77 1.91 -10.21
C ALA A 225 -6.07 2.06 -9.41
N PHE A 226 -6.00 2.11 -8.07
CA PHE A 226 -7.13 2.30 -7.15
C PHE A 226 -6.91 3.48 -6.19
N SER A 227 -6.02 4.41 -6.55
CA SER A 227 -5.74 5.59 -5.70
C SER A 227 -7.01 6.41 -5.45
N GLY A 228 -7.23 6.85 -4.22
CA GLY A 228 -8.41 7.65 -3.86
C GLY A 228 -9.74 6.91 -3.86
N CYS A 229 -9.75 5.57 -3.91
CA CYS A 229 -10.95 4.75 -3.73
C CYS A 229 -11.35 4.75 -2.24
N ARG A 230 -11.91 5.87 -1.77
CA ARG A 230 -12.16 6.12 -0.35
C ARG A 230 -13.19 5.19 0.29
N GLY A 231 -14.14 4.67 -0.51
CA GLY A 231 -15.15 3.71 -0.08
C GLY A 231 -14.68 2.27 -0.02
N LEU A 232 -13.48 1.98 -0.57
CA LEU A 232 -12.96 0.61 -0.68
C LEU A 232 -12.65 0.04 0.70
N THR A 233 -13.41 -0.97 1.11
CA THR A 233 -13.27 -1.63 2.41
C THR A 233 -12.43 -2.90 2.35
N SER A 234 -12.42 -3.56 1.20
CA SER A 234 -11.69 -4.82 1.00
C SER A 234 -11.17 -4.98 -0.44
N VAL A 235 -10.01 -5.63 -0.55
CA VAL A 235 -9.40 -6.04 -1.81
C VAL A 235 -9.08 -7.52 -1.72
N THR A 236 -9.51 -8.28 -2.72
CA THR A 236 -9.10 -9.68 -2.89
C THR A 236 -8.13 -9.76 -4.06
N PHE A 237 -6.91 -10.17 -3.79
CA PHE A 237 -5.88 -10.35 -4.81
C PHE A 237 -5.89 -11.77 -5.37
N GLY A 238 -5.74 -11.89 -6.70
CA GLY A 238 -5.38 -13.16 -7.32
C GLY A 238 -3.99 -13.65 -6.90
N ASN A 239 -3.79 -14.96 -6.92
CA ASN A 239 -2.54 -15.60 -6.48
C ASN A 239 -1.35 -15.39 -7.45
N SER A 240 -1.57 -14.76 -8.61
CA SER A 240 -0.52 -14.45 -9.57
C SER A 240 0.06 -13.04 -9.42
N VAL A 241 -0.50 -12.21 -8.54
CA VAL A 241 0.00 -10.84 -8.33
C VAL A 241 1.39 -10.90 -7.69
N THR A 242 2.39 -10.37 -8.40
CA THR A 242 3.79 -10.34 -7.98
C THR A 242 4.27 -8.96 -7.56
N SER A 243 3.61 -7.88 -8.03
CA SER A 243 3.92 -6.51 -7.65
C SER A 243 2.68 -5.67 -7.40
N ILE A 244 2.79 -4.75 -6.45
CA ILE A 244 1.85 -3.66 -6.20
C ILE A 244 2.65 -2.39 -6.42
N ASP A 245 2.33 -1.64 -7.50
CA ASP A 245 3.16 -0.53 -7.93
C ASP A 245 2.89 0.76 -7.13
N LYS A 246 3.60 1.83 -7.51
CA LYS A 246 3.53 3.12 -6.84
C LYS A 246 2.09 3.63 -6.71
N GLU A 247 1.71 4.10 -5.50
CA GLU A 247 0.42 4.73 -5.20
C GLU A 247 -0.82 3.87 -5.50
N ALA A 248 -0.66 2.56 -5.77
CA ALA A 248 -1.73 1.69 -6.27
C ALA A 248 -3.03 1.74 -5.45
N PHE A 249 -2.95 1.89 -4.13
CA PHE A 249 -4.07 2.01 -3.19
C PHE A 249 -3.92 3.24 -2.27
N SER A 250 -3.17 4.27 -2.70
CA SER A 250 -3.00 5.49 -1.92
C SER A 250 -4.36 6.12 -1.59
N CYS A 251 -4.53 6.63 -0.37
CA CYS A 251 -5.77 7.27 0.11
C CYS A 251 -7.03 6.39 0.06
N CYS A 252 -6.90 5.07 0.08
CA CYS A 252 -8.02 4.14 0.29
C CYS A 252 -8.40 4.15 1.77
N ILE A 253 -9.02 5.26 2.22
CA ILE A 253 -9.26 5.52 3.64
C ILE A 253 -10.25 4.55 4.29
N GLY A 254 -11.12 3.92 3.50
CA GLY A 254 -12.09 2.92 3.94
C GLY A 254 -11.52 1.52 4.13
N LEU A 255 -10.28 1.25 3.65
CA LEU A 255 -9.69 -0.08 3.67
C LEU A 255 -9.38 -0.49 5.11
N THR A 256 -10.15 -1.46 5.63
CA THR A 256 -10.04 -1.92 7.03
C THR A 256 -9.18 -3.17 7.19
N SER A 257 -9.11 -3.98 6.14
CA SER A 257 -8.32 -5.21 6.12
C SER A 257 -7.56 -5.36 4.81
N LEU A 258 -6.34 -5.87 4.90
CA LEU A 258 -5.48 -6.11 3.75
C LEU A 258 -4.74 -7.42 3.93
N THR A 259 -4.96 -8.35 2.99
CA THR A 259 -4.18 -9.58 2.89
C THR A 259 -3.29 -9.49 1.65
N ILE A 260 -1.99 -9.32 1.85
CA ILE A 260 -1.00 -9.33 0.76
C ILE A 260 -0.66 -10.79 0.46
N PRO A 261 -0.85 -11.28 -0.79
CA PRO A 261 -0.55 -12.67 -1.12
C PRO A 261 0.95 -12.97 -1.08
N ASN A 262 1.31 -14.24 -0.80
CA ASN A 262 2.70 -14.68 -0.75
C ASN A 262 3.44 -14.59 -2.10
N SER A 263 2.71 -14.45 -3.20
CA SER A 263 3.25 -14.23 -4.55
C SER A 263 3.85 -12.83 -4.72
N VAL A 264 3.44 -11.85 -3.90
CA VAL A 264 3.94 -10.47 -3.98
C VAL A 264 5.38 -10.41 -3.51
N THR A 265 6.26 -9.91 -4.37
CA THR A 265 7.69 -9.75 -4.10
C THR A 265 8.10 -8.30 -3.86
N SER A 266 7.31 -7.34 -4.36
CA SER A 266 7.60 -5.91 -4.21
C SER A 266 6.34 -5.08 -4.01
N ILE A 267 6.46 -4.03 -3.20
CA ILE A 267 5.43 -3.02 -2.95
C ILE A 267 6.04 -1.65 -3.22
N GLY A 268 5.46 -0.92 -4.16
CA GLY A 268 5.97 0.36 -4.65
C GLY A 268 5.82 1.50 -3.65
N GLU A 269 6.47 2.62 -3.96
CA GLU A 269 6.40 3.87 -3.18
C GLU A 269 4.94 4.30 -2.98
N ARG A 270 4.56 4.69 -1.74
CA ARG A 270 3.23 5.20 -1.38
C ARG A 270 2.06 4.27 -1.71
N ALA A 271 2.31 2.97 -1.96
CA ALA A 271 1.26 2.05 -2.43
C ALA A 271 0.01 2.04 -1.55
N PHE A 272 0.15 2.21 -0.25
CA PHE A 272 -0.93 2.28 0.75
C PHE A 272 -0.86 3.55 1.61
N LEU A 273 -0.30 4.64 1.07
CA LEU A 273 -0.22 5.93 1.76
C LEU A 273 -1.60 6.34 2.28
N SER A 274 -1.69 6.73 3.55
CA SER A 274 -2.93 7.25 4.16
C SER A 274 -4.13 6.30 4.08
N CYS A 275 -3.91 4.99 4.10
CA CYS A 275 -4.97 4.00 4.31
C CYS A 275 -5.37 3.98 5.80
N ILE A 276 -6.09 5.03 6.23
CA ILE A 276 -6.33 5.31 7.66
C ILE A 276 -7.22 4.28 8.35
N GLY A 277 -7.99 3.50 7.58
CA GLY A 277 -8.88 2.44 8.10
C GLY A 277 -8.16 1.14 8.44
N LEU A 278 -6.93 0.91 7.95
CA LEU A 278 -6.18 -0.32 8.21
C LEU A 278 -5.88 -0.46 9.71
N THR A 279 -6.21 -1.64 10.26
CA THR A 279 -6.02 -1.93 11.69
C THR A 279 -4.84 -2.84 11.97
N SER A 280 -4.55 -3.78 11.09
CA SER A 280 -3.43 -4.71 11.21
C SER A 280 -2.82 -5.01 9.85
N LEU A 281 -1.53 -5.35 9.83
CA LEU A 281 -0.80 -5.66 8.61
C LEU A 281 0.21 -6.78 8.85
N THR A 282 0.18 -7.77 7.94
CA THR A 282 1.27 -8.72 7.80
C THR A 282 1.90 -8.57 6.41
N ILE A 283 3.18 -8.28 6.37
CA ILE A 283 3.99 -8.30 5.14
C ILE A 283 4.56 -9.71 5.01
N PRO A 284 4.16 -10.48 3.97
CA PRO A 284 4.56 -11.88 3.86
C PRO A 284 6.05 -12.06 3.54
N ASN A 285 6.56 -13.27 3.78
CA ASN A 285 7.97 -13.61 3.53
C ASN A 285 8.38 -13.52 2.04
N GLY A 286 7.43 -13.52 1.11
CA GLY A 286 7.68 -13.31 -0.31
C GLY A 286 8.16 -11.90 -0.66
N VAL A 287 7.75 -10.89 0.14
CA VAL A 287 8.12 -9.49 -0.09
C VAL A 287 9.57 -9.26 0.31
N THR A 288 10.38 -8.87 -0.67
CA THR A 288 11.82 -8.60 -0.47
C THR A 288 12.14 -7.12 -0.27
N SER A 289 11.25 -6.24 -0.74
CA SER A 289 11.41 -4.79 -0.60
C SER A 289 10.07 -4.07 -0.58
N ILE A 290 10.02 -2.99 0.19
CA ILE A 290 8.94 -1.99 0.14
C ILE A 290 9.54 -0.63 -0.21
N GLY A 291 8.80 0.18 -0.96
CA GLY A 291 9.19 1.54 -1.33
C GLY A 291 9.15 2.51 -0.13
N ASN A 292 9.42 3.79 -0.42
CA ASN A 292 9.26 4.84 0.58
C ASN A 292 7.77 5.15 0.82
N ASP A 293 7.45 5.63 2.02
CA ASP A 293 6.11 6.09 2.42
C ASP A 293 4.99 5.04 2.23
N VAL A 294 5.30 3.73 2.13
CA VAL A 294 4.30 2.71 1.70
C VAL A 294 3.07 2.71 2.58
N PHE A 295 3.20 2.76 3.90
CA PHE A 295 2.11 2.79 4.88
C PHE A 295 2.13 4.09 5.71
N SER A 296 2.78 5.13 5.19
CA SER A 296 2.83 6.43 5.88
C SER A 296 1.41 6.98 6.08
N GLY A 297 1.12 7.49 7.26
CA GLY A 297 -0.19 8.03 7.61
C GLY A 297 -1.31 6.98 7.78
N CYS A 298 -1.01 5.69 7.90
CA CYS A 298 -1.98 4.65 8.26
C CYS A 298 -2.30 4.76 9.77
N ILE A 299 -3.02 5.81 10.14
CA ILE A 299 -3.23 6.19 11.55
C ILE A 299 -4.01 5.16 12.38
N GLY A 300 -4.82 4.32 11.73
CA GLY A 300 -5.60 3.26 12.38
C GLY A 300 -4.80 1.97 12.66
N LEU A 301 -3.58 1.87 12.10
CA LEU A 301 -2.78 0.66 12.17
C LEU A 301 -2.25 0.45 13.59
N THR A 302 -2.65 -0.67 14.22
CA THR A 302 -2.27 -1.00 15.61
C THR A 302 -1.12 -1.99 15.70
N SER A 303 -0.98 -2.88 14.71
CA SER A 303 0.07 -3.90 14.68
C SER A 303 0.62 -4.13 13.29
N VAL A 304 1.93 -4.37 13.21
CA VAL A 304 2.65 -4.72 11.97
C VAL A 304 3.57 -5.90 12.22
N THR A 305 3.47 -6.91 11.35
CA THR A 305 4.44 -8.01 11.26
C THR A 305 5.19 -7.91 9.94
N ILE A 306 6.51 -7.76 10.00
CA ILE A 306 7.39 -7.72 8.84
C ILE A 306 8.02 -9.09 8.65
N GLY A 307 7.74 -9.73 7.51
CA GLY A 307 8.24 -11.06 7.18
C GLY A 307 9.75 -11.13 6.96
N ASN A 308 10.30 -12.33 7.05
CA ASN A 308 11.74 -12.58 6.94
C ASN A 308 12.30 -12.47 5.50
N GLY A 309 11.48 -12.22 4.48
CA GLY A 309 11.97 -11.93 3.12
C GLY A 309 12.56 -10.54 2.97
N MET A 310 12.14 -9.59 3.81
CA MET A 310 12.59 -8.20 3.72
C MET A 310 14.01 -8.03 4.23
N THR A 311 14.83 -7.32 3.45
CA THR A 311 16.21 -6.97 3.82
C THR A 311 16.36 -5.52 4.31
N SER A 312 15.38 -4.65 4.04
CA SER A 312 15.38 -3.26 4.49
C SER A 312 13.96 -2.73 4.66
N ILE A 313 13.77 -1.83 5.61
CA ILE A 313 12.54 -1.03 5.77
C ILE A 313 12.77 0.31 5.06
N GLY A 314 11.87 0.69 4.13
CA GLY A 314 11.98 1.92 3.33
C GLY A 314 11.89 3.20 4.17
N ASN A 315 12.29 4.34 3.59
CA ASN A 315 12.15 5.63 4.27
C ASN A 315 10.68 5.95 4.50
N SER A 316 10.36 6.48 5.67
CA SER A 316 9.00 6.85 6.10
C SER A 316 7.96 5.74 5.96
N ALA A 317 8.39 4.46 5.86
CA ALA A 317 7.48 3.35 5.49
C ALA A 317 6.26 3.25 6.40
N PHE A 318 6.36 3.58 7.69
CA PHE A 318 5.30 3.60 8.70
C PHE A 318 5.21 4.95 9.43
N SER A 319 5.72 6.03 8.81
CA SER A 319 5.67 7.36 9.43
C SER A 319 4.23 7.79 9.71
N GLY A 320 3.97 8.34 10.91
CA GLY A 320 2.64 8.80 11.29
C GLY A 320 1.60 7.70 11.54
N CYS A 321 2.01 6.45 11.74
CA CYS A 321 1.12 5.37 12.20
C CYS A 321 0.84 5.54 13.69
N ASN A 322 0.01 6.53 14.03
CA ASN A 322 -0.15 7.03 15.40
C ASN A 322 -0.71 5.98 16.37
N SER A 323 -1.53 5.05 15.91
CA SER A 323 -2.10 3.98 16.73
C SER A 323 -1.23 2.72 16.81
N LEU A 324 -0.07 2.70 16.15
CA LEU A 324 0.81 1.53 16.13
C LEU A 324 1.36 1.27 17.53
N THR A 325 0.95 0.16 18.14
CA THR A 325 1.40 -0.25 19.48
C THR A 325 2.45 -1.34 19.44
N SER A 326 2.48 -2.13 18.36
CA SER A 326 3.37 -3.27 18.21
C SER A 326 3.92 -3.40 16.78
N VAL A 327 5.22 -3.63 16.68
CA VAL A 327 5.90 -3.98 15.42
C VAL A 327 6.84 -5.16 15.64
N ILE A 328 6.71 -6.17 14.77
CA ILE A 328 7.65 -7.30 14.70
C ILE A 328 8.50 -7.09 13.44
N ILE A 329 9.80 -6.93 13.62
CA ILE A 329 10.77 -6.74 12.55
C ILE A 329 11.40 -8.09 12.22
N GLY A 330 11.31 -8.52 10.95
CA GLY A 330 11.87 -9.81 10.51
C GLY A 330 13.39 -9.90 10.65
N ASN A 331 13.89 -11.09 10.92
CA ASN A 331 15.31 -11.34 11.23
C ASN A 331 16.26 -11.22 10.01
N SER A 332 15.75 -10.93 8.82
CA SER A 332 16.57 -10.64 7.62
C SER A 332 16.77 -9.16 7.38
N VAL A 333 16.09 -8.29 8.15
CA VAL A 333 16.20 -6.83 7.99
C VAL A 333 17.56 -6.36 8.43
N THR A 334 18.33 -5.77 7.52
CA THR A 334 19.69 -5.26 7.78
C THR A 334 19.73 -3.75 8.00
N SER A 335 18.70 -3.01 7.57
CA SER A 335 18.63 -1.57 7.72
C SER A 335 17.21 -1.05 7.94
N ILE A 336 17.08 -0.03 8.79
CA ILE A 336 15.86 0.75 9.02
C ILE A 336 16.06 2.12 8.37
N GLY A 337 15.19 2.49 7.43
CA GLY A 337 15.29 3.74 6.66
C GLY A 337 15.02 4.99 7.49
N SER A 338 15.31 6.14 6.89
CA SER A 338 15.06 7.44 7.52
C SER A 338 13.57 7.64 7.78
N TYR A 339 13.22 8.13 8.98
CA TYR A 339 11.84 8.37 9.41
C TYR A 339 10.91 7.15 9.34
N ALA A 340 11.45 5.93 9.28
CA ALA A 340 10.66 4.72 9.01
C ALA A 340 9.46 4.54 9.96
N PHE A 341 9.59 4.91 11.24
CA PHE A 341 8.55 4.88 12.28
C PHE A 341 8.33 6.25 12.95
N SER A 342 8.73 7.34 12.28
CA SER A 342 8.57 8.68 12.85
C SER A 342 7.10 8.97 13.17
N GLY A 343 6.84 9.55 14.36
CA GLY A 343 5.47 9.89 14.79
C GLY A 343 4.60 8.70 15.16
N CYS A 344 5.15 7.50 15.36
CA CYS A 344 4.41 6.35 15.89
C CYS A 344 4.20 6.53 17.40
N ILE A 345 3.33 7.48 17.77
CA ILE A 345 3.13 7.89 19.17
C ILE A 345 2.53 6.81 20.07
N GLY A 346 1.85 5.82 19.48
CA GLY A 346 1.29 4.67 20.20
C GLY A 346 2.28 3.57 20.50
N LEU A 347 3.47 3.57 19.85
CA LEU A 347 4.45 2.50 19.97
C LEU A 347 5.08 2.52 21.37
N THR A 348 4.88 1.44 22.11
CA THR A 348 5.35 1.34 23.50
C THR A 348 6.69 0.66 23.64
N SER A 349 6.99 -0.27 22.75
CA SER A 349 8.27 -0.97 22.73
C SER A 349 8.66 -1.37 21.31
N VAL A 350 9.96 -1.48 21.06
CA VAL A 350 10.50 -2.00 19.81
C VAL A 350 11.75 -2.82 20.07
N THR A 351 11.81 -4.00 19.42
CA THR A 351 13.02 -4.81 19.34
C THR A 351 13.61 -4.68 17.95
N ILE A 352 14.81 -4.15 17.86
CA ILE A 352 15.60 -4.08 16.64
C ILE A 352 16.47 -5.33 16.61
N PRO A 353 16.27 -6.26 15.64
CA PRO A 353 16.96 -7.56 15.63
C PRO A 353 18.46 -7.43 15.37
N ASP A 354 19.20 -8.48 15.72
CA ASP A 354 20.66 -8.54 15.52
C ASP A 354 21.10 -8.51 14.06
N SER A 355 20.18 -8.73 13.11
CA SER A 355 20.44 -8.56 11.67
C SER A 355 20.64 -7.10 11.26
N VAL A 356 20.07 -6.14 12.02
CA VAL A 356 20.11 -4.72 11.68
C VAL A 356 21.51 -4.15 11.99
N THR A 357 22.11 -3.52 10.99
CA THR A 357 23.44 -2.88 11.10
C THR A 357 23.35 -1.37 11.19
N SER A 358 22.24 -0.76 10.74
CA SER A 358 22.05 0.70 10.73
C SER A 358 20.63 1.12 11.04
N ILE A 359 20.48 2.17 11.85
CA ILE A 359 19.22 2.85 12.16
C ILE A 359 19.33 4.24 11.55
N GLY A 360 18.47 4.55 10.57
CA GLY A 360 18.54 5.77 9.77
C GLY A 360 18.12 7.04 10.51
N TYR A 361 18.31 8.17 9.82
CA TYR A 361 17.94 9.50 10.29
C TYR A 361 16.49 9.57 10.77
N GLY A 362 16.26 10.01 12.02
CA GLY A 362 14.93 10.17 12.58
C GLY A 362 14.06 8.92 12.56
N ALA A 363 14.63 7.70 12.50
CA ALA A 363 13.87 6.47 12.27
C ALA A 363 12.71 6.27 13.26
N PHE A 364 12.87 6.73 14.51
CA PHE A 364 11.87 6.72 15.58
C PHE A 364 11.62 8.14 16.15
N TYR A 365 11.76 9.15 15.28
CA TYR A 365 11.55 10.56 15.68
C TYR A 365 10.13 10.76 16.21
N ASP A 366 9.97 11.45 17.36
CA ASP A 366 8.68 11.72 18.03
C ASP A 366 7.84 10.46 18.34
N CYS A 367 8.47 9.30 18.56
CA CYS A 367 7.79 8.14 19.13
C CYS A 367 7.55 8.37 20.64
N SER A 368 6.66 9.29 20.98
CA SER A 368 6.49 9.78 22.35
C SER A 368 5.99 8.74 23.35
N GLY A 369 5.29 7.70 22.86
CA GLY A 369 4.82 6.58 23.70
C GLY A 369 5.87 5.49 23.96
N LEU A 370 7.05 5.58 23.31
CA LEU A 370 8.07 4.53 23.38
C LEU A 370 8.72 4.50 24.77
N ILE A 371 8.50 3.43 25.52
CA ILE A 371 8.98 3.23 26.89
C ILE A 371 10.32 2.47 26.89
N SER A 372 10.45 1.50 25.97
CA SER A 372 11.63 0.64 25.90
C SER A 372 12.07 0.37 24.46
N VAL A 373 13.39 0.31 24.26
CA VAL A 373 14.01 -0.05 22.97
C VAL A 373 15.10 -1.07 23.27
N THR A 374 15.06 -2.18 22.53
CA THR A 374 16.17 -3.10 22.47
C THR A 374 16.88 -2.93 21.14
N ILE A 375 18.16 -2.62 21.17
CA ILE A 375 19.01 -2.43 19.97
C ILE A 375 19.86 -3.67 19.78
N GLY A 376 19.76 -4.30 18.59
CA GLY A 376 20.51 -5.51 18.26
C GLY A 376 22.03 -5.31 18.23
N ASN A 377 22.76 -6.37 18.50
CA ASN A 377 24.22 -6.38 18.68
C ASN A 377 25.05 -6.20 17.40
N SER A 378 24.41 -6.08 16.23
CA SER A 378 25.09 -5.76 14.96
C SER A 378 24.98 -4.29 14.57
N VAL A 379 24.21 -3.48 15.31
CA VAL A 379 24.06 -2.05 15.03
C VAL A 379 25.40 -1.37 15.28
N THR A 380 25.95 -0.70 14.24
CA THR A 380 27.25 -0.02 14.29
C THR A 380 27.15 1.48 14.50
N SER A 381 25.99 2.08 14.14
CA SER A 381 25.74 3.51 14.30
C SER A 381 24.26 3.80 14.56
N ILE A 382 24.01 4.80 15.39
CA ILE A 382 22.70 5.41 15.61
C ILE A 382 22.75 6.78 14.96
N ASP A 383 21.95 6.99 13.91
CA ASP A 383 22.06 8.18 13.05
C ASP A 383 21.41 9.42 13.70
N ASP A 384 21.56 10.59 13.04
CA ASP A 384 21.06 11.88 13.55
C ASP A 384 19.56 11.79 13.87
N SER A 385 19.18 12.25 15.05
CA SER A 385 17.80 12.34 15.55
C SER A 385 17.04 11.01 15.59
N ALA A 386 17.71 9.85 15.53
CA ALA A 386 17.07 8.54 15.37
C ALA A 386 15.96 8.26 16.41
N PHE A 387 16.12 8.71 17.65
CA PHE A 387 15.17 8.61 18.77
C PHE A 387 14.82 9.98 19.37
N CYS A 388 15.01 11.07 18.62
CA CYS A 388 14.68 12.40 19.11
C CYS A 388 13.18 12.49 19.44
N GLY A 389 12.83 13.11 20.60
CA GLY A 389 11.44 13.27 21.02
C GLY A 389 10.78 12.00 21.61
N CYS A 390 11.54 10.93 21.87
CA CYS A 390 11.02 9.74 22.57
C CYS A 390 10.86 10.04 24.07
N VAL A 391 9.91 10.89 24.41
CA VAL A 391 9.74 11.41 25.79
C VAL A 391 9.36 10.33 26.80
N GLY A 392 8.75 9.21 26.35
CA GLY A 392 8.40 8.07 27.20
C GLY A 392 9.55 7.14 27.54
N LEU A 393 10.70 7.25 26.84
CA LEU A 393 11.82 6.34 27.00
C LEU A 393 12.49 6.53 28.36
N THR A 394 12.44 5.49 29.19
CA THR A 394 12.94 5.57 30.59
C THR A 394 14.40 5.16 30.72
N SER A 395 14.86 4.25 29.89
CA SER A 395 16.25 3.81 29.86
C SER A 395 16.67 3.43 28.45
N ILE A 396 17.97 3.49 28.17
CA ILE A 396 18.53 3.02 26.89
C ILE A 396 19.86 2.30 27.14
N THR A 397 19.97 1.13 26.52
CA THR A 397 21.22 0.39 26.42
C THR A 397 21.74 0.45 24.99
N ILE A 398 22.91 1.06 24.81
CA ILE A 398 23.61 1.15 23.53
C ILE A 398 24.61 0.02 23.45
N PRO A 399 24.46 -0.92 22.48
CA PRO A 399 25.28 -2.13 22.39
C PRO A 399 26.77 -1.84 22.19
N ASN A 400 27.60 -2.82 22.50
CA ASN A 400 29.05 -2.76 22.32
C ASN A 400 29.51 -2.64 20.86
N SER A 401 28.66 -3.01 19.91
CA SER A 401 28.87 -2.89 18.45
C SER A 401 28.82 -1.45 17.96
N VAL A 402 28.05 -0.58 18.66
CA VAL A 402 27.87 0.82 18.25
C VAL A 402 29.17 1.58 18.43
N THR A 403 29.62 2.22 17.35
CA THR A 403 30.86 3.03 17.35
C THR A 403 30.58 4.53 17.39
N SER A 404 29.37 4.95 16.96
CA SER A 404 28.98 6.36 16.93
C SER A 404 27.52 6.56 17.32
N ILE A 405 27.26 7.58 18.12
CA ILE A 405 25.97 8.15 18.43
C ILE A 405 25.96 9.52 17.77
N ALA A 406 25.08 9.73 16.77
CA ALA A 406 25.09 10.92 15.94
C ALA A 406 24.37 12.12 16.61
N ASN A 407 24.22 13.25 15.87
CA ASN A 407 23.69 14.47 16.43
C ASN A 407 22.21 14.32 16.81
N GLY A 408 21.86 14.79 18.02
CA GLY A 408 20.48 14.76 18.50
C GLY A 408 19.85 13.37 18.60
N ALA A 409 20.64 12.29 18.53
CA ALA A 409 20.11 10.92 18.42
C ALA A 409 19.07 10.57 19.50
N PHE A 410 19.22 11.10 20.73
CA PHE A 410 18.30 10.96 21.86
C PHE A 410 17.88 12.32 22.43
N ARG A 411 17.93 13.38 21.60
CA ARG A 411 17.50 14.71 22.00
C ARG A 411 16.04 14.68 22.45
N GLU A 412 15.72 15.44 23.52
CA GLU A 412 14.35 15.55 24.04
C GLU A 412 13.75 14.22 24.54
N CYS A 413 14.58 13.23 24.88
CA CYS A 413 14.15 12.03 25.60
C CYS A 413 14.02 12.35 27.10
N SER A 414 13.04 13.17 27.44
CA SER A 414 12.90 13.72 28.79
C SER A 414 12.57 12.68 29.87
N GLY A 415 12.08 11.48 29.46
CA GLY A 415 11.83 10.36 30.37
C GLY A 415 13.07 9.58 30.80
N LEU A 416 14.21 9.76 30.12
CA LEU A 416 15.43 9.00 30.40
C LEU A 416 15.98 9.29 31.80
N THR A 417 16.05 8.22 32.61
CA THR A 417 16.69 8.22 33.92
C THR A 417 18.03 7.51 33.89
N SER A 418 18.22 6.52 33.02
CA SER A 418 19.44 5.73 32.93
C SER A 418 19.91 5.54 31.49
N ILE A 419 21.22 5.70 31.26
CA ILE A 419 21.85 5.52 29.94
C ILE A 419 23.05 4.58 30.11
N SER A 420 23.06 3.47 29.36
CA SER A 420 24.20 2.56 29.27
C SER A 420 24.86 2.71 27.90
N ILE A 421 26.14 3.11 27.87
CA ILE A 421 26.92 3.35 26.65
C ILE A 421 27.95 2.21 26.50
N GLY A 422 27.78 1.40 25.47
CA GLY A 422 28.60 0.22 25.20
C GLY A 422 30.09 0.52 24.97
N SER A 423 30.92 -0.48 25.14
CA SER A 423 32.38 -0.38 25.13
C SER A 423 32.98 0.00 23.76
N GLY A 424 32.22 -0.14 22.68
CA GLY A 424 32.63 0.21 21.30
C GLY A 424 32.51 1.69 20.94
N VAL A 425 31.74 2.48 21.71
CA VAL A 425 31.43 3.87 21.36
C VAL A 425 32.70 4.73 21.36
N ARG A 426 32.93 5.43 20.25
CA ARG A 426 34.08 6.31 20.01
C ARG A 426 33.71 7.77 19.87
N THR A 427 32.48 8.05 19.37
CA THR A 427 32.00 9.41 19.10
C THR A 427 30.60 9.61 19.62
N ILE A 428 30.32 10.79 20.21
CA ILE A 428 28.99 11.24 20.63
C ILE A 428 28.81 12.67 20.08
N GLY A 429 27.78 12.81 19.25
CA GLY A 429 27.50 14.01 18.44
C GLY A 429 26.97 15.19 19.23
N ILE A 430 26.71 16.28 18.49
CA ILE A 430 26.12 17.51 19.02
C ILE A 430 24.70 17.21 19.52
N GLU A 431 24.37 17.68 20.74
CA GLU A 431 23.03 17.52 21.33
C GLU A 431 22.52 16.08 21.38
N ALA A 432 23.41 15.06 21.33
CA ALA A 432 23.01 13.66 21.28
C ALA A 432 22.06 13.23 22.40
N PHE A 433 22.18 13.83 23.59
CA PHE A 433 21.34 13.65 24.78
C PHE A 433 20.86 15.00 25.34
N ALA A 434 20.67 16.01 24.51
CA ALA A 434 20.22 17.32 24.97
C ALA A 434 18.74 17.26 25.40
N ASN A 435 18.38 18.09 26.39
CA ASN A 435 17.01 18.16 26.97
C ASN A 435 16.52 16.84 27.60
N CYS A 436 17.41 15.96 28.03
CA CYS A 436 17.11 14.76 28.81
C CYS A 436 17.17 15.12 30.31
N GLN A 437 16.11 15.76 30.83
CA GLN A 437 16.16 16.45 32.12
C GLN A 437 16.11 15.53 33.33
N ASN A 438 15.79 14.24 33.17
CA ASN A 438 15.62 13.29 34.26
C ASN A 438 16.77 12.29 34.40
N ILE A 439 17.90 12.52 33.75
CA ILE A 439 19.05 11.63 33.84
C ILE A 439 19.56 11.56 35.28
N GLU A 440 19.60 10.35 35.85
CA GLU A 440 20.14 10.06 37.17
C GLU A 440 21.53 9.40 37.05
N ASP A 441 21.62 8.37 36.21
CA ASP A 441 22.82 7.57 36.03
C ASP A 441 23.23 7.42 34.57
N VAL A 442 24.51 7.61 34.27
CA VAL A 442 25.13 7.31 32.98
C VAL A 442 26.26 6.30 33.18
N TYR A 443 26.14 5.13 32.58
CA TYR A 443 27.16 4.09 32.56
C TYR A 443 27.90 4.16 31.22
N CYS A 444 29.19 4.49 31.22
CA CYS A 444 29.99 4.53 30.00
C CYS A 444 31.11 3.47 30.07
N TYR A 445 30.91 2.38 29.37
CA TYR A 445 31.84 1.24 29.33
C TYR A 445 32.94 1.39 28.28
N ALA A 446 32.98 2.54 27.56
CA ALA A 446 33.96 2.80 26.50
C ALA A 446 35.39 2.59 26.97
N LYS A 447 36.17 1.83 26.18
CA LYS A 447 37.58 1.52 26.48
C LYS A 447 38.50 2.73 26.48
N ASN A 448 38.09 3.80 25.79
CA ASN A 448 38.70 5.13 25.76
C ASN A 448 37.58 6.16 25.91
N VAL A 449 37.89 7.30 26.51
CA VAL A 449 36.90 8.40 26.60
C VAL A 449 36.44 8.79 25.19
N PRO A 450 35.15 8.66 24.86
CA PRO A 450 34.64 9.00 23.55
C PRO A 450 34.92 10.45 23.19
N SER A 451 35.17 10.73 21.91
CA SER A 451 35.15 12.10 21.37
C SER A 451 33.72 12.62 21.45
N THR A 452 33.44 13.52 22.38
CA THR A 452 32.09 13.96 22.72
C THR A 452 31.96 15.46 22.49
N SER A 453 30.89 15.87 21.79
CA SER A 453 30.57 17.28 21.63
C SER A 453 30.38 17.96 23.00
N ALA A 454 30.79 19.22 23.13
CA ALA A 454 30.57 20.00 24.35
C ALA A 454 29.09 20.14 24.71
N ASP A 455 28.24 20.17 23.69
CA ASP A 455 26.77 20.31 23.81
C ASP A 455 26.03 18.96 23.82
N ALA A 456 26.73 17.82 23.92
CA ALA A 456 26.12 16.49 23.85
C ALA A 456 25.02 16.28 24.91
N PHE A 457 25.15 16.87 26.10
CA PHE A 457 24.20 16.84 27.22
C PHE A 457 23.62 18.21 27.54
N LYS A 458 23.51 19.09 26.55
CA LYS A 458 22.99 20.46 26.75
C LYS A 458 21.59 20.41 27.37
N ASP A 459 21.37 21.18 28.42
CA ASP A 459 20.09 21.30 29.13
C ASP A 459 19.56 19.96 29.71
N SER A 460 20.47 19.06 30.14
CA SER A 460 20.14 17.69 30.61
C SER A 460 20.48 17.44 32.09
N ASN A 461 20.53 18.47 32.90
CA ASN A 461 20.68 18.39 34.37
C ASN A 461 21.81 17.43 34.87
N ILE A 462 22.87 17.22 34.08
CA ILE A 462 23.97 16.29 34.41
C ILE A 462 24.75 16.71 35.68
N GLU A 463 24.61 17.94 36.09
CA GLU A 463 25.14 18.48 37.37
C GLU A 463 24.46 17.85 38.60
N TYR A 464 23.40 17.07 38.41
CA TYR A 464 22.74 16.29 39.47
C TYR A 464 22.96 14.78 39.30
N SER A 465 23.56 14.35 38.20
CA SER A 465 23.68 12.95 37.78
C SER A 465 25.03 12.33 38.14
N THR A 466 25.09 10.99 38.19
CA THR A 466 26.27 10.22 38.41
C THR A 466 26.75 9.55 37.11
N LEU A 467 28.02 9.75 36.78
CA LEU A 467 28.70 9.08 35.67
C LEU A 467 29.57 7.91 36.20
N HIS A 468 29.26 6.71 35.75
CA HIS A 468 30.00 5.48 36.06
C HIS A 468 30.93 5.13 34.93
N VAL A 469 32.23 5.02 35.16
CA VAL A 469 33.24 4.81 34.13
C VAL A 469 34.31 3.78 34.57
N PRO A 470 35.07 3.15 33.67
CA PRO A 470 36.17 2.30 34.05
C PRO A 470 37.14 3.01 34.99
N ALA A 471 37.54 2.33 36.09
CA ALA A 471 38.35 2.88 37.16
C ALA A 471 39.61 3.62 36.66
N ILE A 472 40.27 3.05 35.64
CA ILE A 472 41.47 3.60 35.02
C ILE A 472 41.23 4.95 34.29
N LEU A 473 40.01 5.25 33.90
CA LEU A 473 39.64 6.42 33.09
C LEU A 473 39.01 7.55 33.93
N VAL A 474 38.71 7.33 35.21
CA VAL A 474 38.02 8.34 36.08
C VAL A 474 38.72 9.70 36.02
N SER A 475 40.03 9.74 36.13
CA SER A 475 40.81 11.02 36.06
C SER A 475 40.68 11.68 34.71
N THR A 476 40.61 10.92 33.64
CA THR A 476 40.51 11.43 32.26
C THR A 476 39.11 12.04 32.02
N TYR A 477 38.03 11.39 32.49
CA TYR A 477 36.68 11.93 32.40
C TYR A 477 36.52 13.21 33.21
N LYS A 478 37.07 13.28 34.41
CA LYS A 478 37.10 14.52 35.24
C LYS A 478 37.80 15.70 34.60
N ALA A 479 38.67 15.45 33.63
CA ALA A 479 39.42 16.50 32.91
C ALA A 479 38.79 16.96 31.60
N ARG A 480 37.76 16.23 31.04
CA ARG A 480 37.23 16.47 29.70
C ARG A 480 35.79 16.99 29.73
N THR A 481 35.50 18.04 28.94
CA THR A 481 34.15 18.51 28.64
C THR A 481 33.49 17.54 27.63
N PRO A 482 32.17 17.26 27.77
CA PRO A 482 31.22 17.71 28.82
C PRO A 482 31.26 16.87 30.11
N TRP A 483 31.98 15.77 30.12
CA TRP A 483 32.01 14.76 31.19
C TRP A 483 32.31 15.34 32.58
N LYS A 484 33.24 16.30 32.67
CA LYS A 484 33.59 16.97 33.93
C LYS A 484 32.42 17.69 34.63
N ASN A 485 31.31 17.91 33.92
CA ASN A 485 30.15 18.64 34.43
C ASN A 485 29.18 17.72 35.20
N PHE A 486 29.39 16.39 35.16
CA PHE A 486 28.62 15.49 36.00
C PHE A 486 28.88 15.73 37.47
N LYS A 487 27.79 15.64 38.31
CA LYS A 487 27.91 15.83 39.77
C LYS A 487 28.93 14.90 40.39
N ASN A 488 28.83 13.60 40.06
CA ASN A 488 29.71 12.57 40.51
C ASN A 488 30.32 11.84 39.29
N ILE A 489 31.62 11.54 39.36
CA ILE A 489 32.28 10.65 38.41
C ILE A 489 32.98 9.58 39.22
N VAL A 490 32.44 8.40 39.18
CA VAL A 490 32.84 7.25 40.02
C VAL A 490 33.37 6.12 39.16
N ALA A 491 34.22 5.29 39.80
CA ALA A 491 34.63 4.08 39.15
C ALA A 491 33.45 3.10 39.09
N TRP A 492 33.28 2.51 37.93
CA TRP A 492 32.41 1.34 37.81
C TRP A 492 33.05 0.18 38.58
N ASP A 493 32.33 -0.38 39.54
CA ASP A 493 32.81 -1.40 40.48
C ASP A 493 32.64 -2.84 39.97
N GLY A 494 32.13 -2.99 38.73
CA GLY A 494 31.86 -4.29 38.12
C GLY A 494 30.59 -4.96 38.65
N THR A 495 29.80 -4.29 39.52
CA THR A 495 28.58 -4.88 40.11
C THR A 495 27.32 -4.58 39.26
N THR A 496 27.33 -3.55 38.39
CA THR A 496 26.34 -3.43 37.34
C THR A 496 26.80 -4.26 36.14
N PRO A 497 26.11 -5.35 35.81
CA PRO A 497 26.53 -6.18 34.67
C PRO A 497 26.57 -5.35 33.40
N GLU A 498 27.61 -5.54 32.54
CA GLU A 498 27.41 -5.29 31.11
C GLU A 498 26.06 -5.93 30.75
N PRO A 499 25.22 -5.27 29.89
CA PRO A 499 23.94 -5.83 29.53
C PRO A 499 24.11 -7.30 29.17
N GLN A 500 23.67 -8.19 30.07
CA GLN A 500 23.70 -9.60 29.79
C GLN A 500 22.53 -9.90 28.84
N LYS A 501 22.84 -10.67 27.79
CA LYS A 501 21.79 -11.15 26.89
C LYS A 501 20.92 -12.15 27.66
N CYS A 502 19.59 -12.05 27.54
CA CYS A 502 18.71 -13.09 28.02
C CYS A 502 19.04 -14.40 27.32
N ALA A 503 19.01 -15.50 28.06
CA ALA A 503 19.13 -16.82 27.45
C ALA A 503 18.00 -17.06 26.46
N THR A 504 18.29 -17.77 25.36
CA THR A 504 17.28 -18.12 24.36
C THR A 504 16.21 -18.99 25.02
N PRO A 505 14.91 -18.64 24.91
CA PRO A 505 13.86 -19.43 25.53
C PRO A 505 13.70 -20.79 24.87
N THR A 506 13.15 -21.72 25.61
CA THR A 506 12.71 -23.02 25.09
C THR A 506 11.20 -22.99 24.87
N ILE A 507 10.71 -23.72 23.89
CA ILE A 507 9.30 -23.93 23.59
C ILE A 507 8.98 -25.39 23.81
N SER A 508 7.98 -25.69 24.62
CA SER A 508 7.48 -27.06 24.83
C SER A 508 5.95 -27.08 24.77
N TYR A 509 5.39 -28.23 24.42
CA TYR A 509 3.95 -28.45 24.44
C TYR A 509 3.66 -29.57 25.44
N VAL A 510 3.03 -29.21 26.55
CA VAL A 510 2.78 -30.13 27.69
C VAL A 510 1.33 -30.01 28.11
N ASP A 511 0.65 -31.15 28.20
CA ASP A 511 -0.75 -31.25 28.67
C ASP A 511 -1.77 -30.32 27.95
N GLY A 512 -1.52 -30.04 26.65
CA GLY A 512 -2.40 -29.17 25.86
C GLY A 512 -2.00 -27.70 25.88
N GLU A 513 -0.94 -27.31 26.56
CA GLU A 513 -0.48 -25.94 26.68
C GLU A 513 0.92 -25.73 26.08
N ILE A 514 1.14 -24.56 25.46
CA ILE A 514 2.47 -24.11 25.04
C ILE A 514 3.16 -23.50 26.25
N VAL A 515 4.30 -24.07 26.65
CA VAL A 515 5.08 -23.62 27.80
C VAL A 515 6.41 -23.05 27.32
N PHE A 516 6.72 -21.86 27.77
CA PHE A 516 8.02 -21.21 27.56
C PHE A 516 8.89 -21.36 28.79
N GLY A 517 10.17 -21.72 28.59
CA GLY A 517 11.18 -21.78 29.65
C GLY A 517 12.38 -20.91 29.26
N CYS A 518 13.06 -20.31 30.23
CA CYS A 518 14.30 -19.56 30.00
C CYS A 518 15.21 -19.71 31.23
N GLU A 519 16.52 -19.88 31.02
CA GLU A 519 17.51 -19.94 32.09
C GLU A 519 17.73 -18.60 32.79
N THR A 520 17.36 -17.46 32.12
CA THR A 520 17.38 -16.15 32.75
C THR A 520 16.13 -15.98 33.60
N GLU A 521 16.25 -15.84 34.90
CA GLU A 521 15.14 -15.67 35.82
C GLU A 521 14.46 -14.30 35.66
N GLY A 522 13.13 -14.25 35.82
CA GLY A 522 12.34 -13.02 35.80
C GLY A 522 12.25 -12.37 34.42
N VAL A 523 12.25 -13.15 33.35
CA VAL A 523 12.02 -12.69 31.99
C VAL A 523 10.52 -12.60 31.67
N GLU A 524 10.18 -11.70 30.75
CA GLU A 524 8.91 -11.69 30.04
C GLU A 524 9.10 -12.36 28.69
N TYR A 525 8.06 -13.01 28.18
CA TYR A 525 8.10 -13.68 26.88
C TYR A 525 7.28 -12.89 25.85
N VAL A 526 7.86 -12.63 24.70
CA VAL A 526 7.15 -12.10 23.54
C VAL A 526 7.04 -13.23 22.52
N SER A 527 5.81 -13.67 22.23
CA SER A 527 5.58 -14.84 21.36
C SER A 527 4.62 -14.52 20.22
N GLU A 528 4.79 -15.24 19.13
CA GLU A 528 3.91 -15.24 17.96
C GLU A 528 3.59 -16.68 17.56
N ILE A 529 2.32 -16.95 17.24
CA ILE A 529 1.87 -18.27 16.78
C ILE A 529 1.27 -18.12 15.38
N LYS A 530 1.78 -18.89 14.42
CA LYS A 530 1.30 -18.94 13.05
C LYS A 530 0.94 -20.36 12.65
N ALA A 531 -0.14 -20.54 11.87
CA ALA A 531 -0.41 -21.83 11.21
C ALA A 531 0.66 -22.08 10.14
N SER A 532 1.24 -23.30 10.11
CA SER A 532 2.36 -23.63 9.23
C SER A 532 1.98 -23.91 7.78
N ASP A 533 0.70 -24.18 7.48
CA ASP A 533 0.20 -24.47 6.14
C ASP A 533 -0.79 -23.41 5.67
N ALA A 534 -0.67 -23.00 4.38
CA ALA A 534 -1.62 -22.10 3.74
C ALA A 534 -3.02 -22.71 3.77
N ASN A 535 -3.98 -21.92 4.24
CA ASN A 535 -5.39 -22.28 4.31
C ASN A 535 -5.85 -22.87 2.97
N LYS A 536 -6.18 -24.16 2.94
CA LYS A 536 -6.92 -24.77 1.84
C LYS A 536 -8.39 -24.48 2.07
N TYR A 537 -8.95 -23.56 1.28
CA TYR A 537 -10.40 -23.37 1.21
C TYR A 537 -11.03 -24.54 0.49
N TYR A 538 -11.82 -25.34 1.21
CA TYR A 538 -12.80 -26.24 0.65
C TYR A 538 -14.18 -25.80 1.14
N ASP A 539 -15.09 -25.48 0.21
CA ASP A 539 -16.53 -25.20 0.43
C ASP A 539 -16.83 -24.27 1.63
N GLN A 540 -16.30 -23.05 1.63
CA GLN A 540 -16.56 -22.04 2.65
C GLN A 540 -16.23 -22.42 4.11
N LYS A 541 -15.45 -23.45 4.34
CA LYS A 541 -14.93 -23.82 5.67
C LYS A 541 -13.43 -23.69 5.73
N ILE A 542 -12.93 -23.00 6.77
CA ILE A 542 -11.51 -22.98 7.12
C ILE A 542 -11.20 -24.33 7.77
N VAL A 543 -10.36 -25.14 7.12
CA VAL A 543 -9.80 -26.34 7.77
C VAL A 543 -8.55 -25.90 8.52
N LEU A 544 -8.59 -25.90 9.83
CA LEU A 544 -7.44 -25.65 10.66
C LEU A 544 -6.40 -26.77 10.43
N THR A 545 -5.19 -26.40 10.05
CA THR A 545 -4.07 -27.33 9.98
C THR A 545 -3.60 -27.64 11.41
N ASN A 546 -3.26 -28.90 11.68
CA ASN A 546 -2.78 -29.32 13.00
C ASN A 546 -1.33 -28.92 13.28
N LYS A 547 -0.75 -28.01 12.48
CA LYS A 547 0.64 -27.57 12.59
C LYS A 547 0.73 -26.07 12.77
N TYR A 548 1.52 -25.65 13.77
CA TYR A 548 1.72 -24.26 14.11
C TYR A 548 3.21 -23.94 14.23
N ILE A 549 3.62 -22.78 13.76
CA ILE A 549 4.95 -22.23 14.03
C ILE A 549 4.81 -21.25 15.19
N VAL A 550 5.50 -21.56 16.29
CA VAL A 550 5.57 -20.72 17.49
C VAL A 550 6.93 -20.08 17.53
N SER A 551 6.98 -18.76 17.60
CA SER A 551 8.21 -17.99 17.78
C SER A 551 8.15 -17.26 19.11
N VAL A 552 9.22 -17.30 19.90
CA VAL A 552 9.30 -16.63 21.20
C VAL A 552 10.71 -16.11 21.45
N TYR A 553 10.80 -14.96 22.08
CA TYR A 553 12.05 -14.48 22.68
C TYR A 553 11.81 -13.98 24.10
N ALA A 554 12.84 -13.99 24.91
CA ALA A 554 12.80 -13.53 26.30
C ALA A 554 13.34 -12.10 26.41
N THR A 555 12.68 -11.28 27.20
CA THR A 555 13.08 -9.90 27.51
C THR A 555 13.09 -9.68 29.02
N LYS A 556 13.99 -8.82 29.51
CA LYS A 556 14.07 -8.42 30.90
C LYS A 556 14.72 -7.06 31.01
N THR A 557 14.16 -6.19 31.84
CA THR A 557 14.72 -4.85 32.09
C THR A 557 16.19 -4.93 32.50
N GLY A 558 17.06 -4.21 31.80
CA GLY A 558 18.50 -4.19 32.03
C GLY A 558 19.28 -5.33 31.39
N TYR A 559 18.62 -6.20 30.62
CA TYR A 559 19.23 -7.26 29.83
C TYR A 559 19.00 -6.99 28.35
N GLU A 560 19.87 -7.53 27.49
CA GLU A 560 19.60 -7.66 26.07
C GLU A 560 18.58 -8.79 25.85
N ASN A 561 17.69 -8.62 24.85
CA ASN A 561 16.74 -9.67 24.50
C ASN A 561 17.47 -10.94 24.03
N SER A 562 16.83 -12.09 24.24
CA SER A 562 17.34 -13.34 23.70
C SER A 562 17.27 -13.40 22.19
N GLU A 563 17.95 -14.42 21.60
CA GLU A 563 17.62 -14.90 20.27
C GLU A 563 16.14 -15.33 20.21
N VAL A 564 15.55 -15.23 19.01
CA VAL A 564 14.21 -15.77 18.77
C VAL A 564 14.30 -17.28 18.62
N MET A 565 13.64 -18.02 19.50
CA MET A 565 13.42 -19.45 19.34
C MET A 565 12.17 -19.68 18.49
N THR A 566 12.27 -20.56 17.50
CA THR A 566 11.13 -20.95 16.66
C THR A 566 10.97 -22.47 16.69
N ALA A 567 9.76 -22.95 16.95
CA ALA A 567 9.44 -24.38 16.94
C ALA A 567 8.16 -24.63 16.12
N GLU A 568 8.13 -25.74 15.38
CA GLU A 568 6.91 -26.26 14.77
C GLU A 568 6.23 -27.19 15.77
N ILE A 569 4.97 -26.90 16.11
CA ILE A 569 4.15 -27.71 17.00
C ILE A 569 3.08 -28.42 16.16
N SER A 570 3.07 -29.73 16.22
CA SER A 570 2.02 -30.56 15.62
C SER A 570 1.08 -31.05 16.72
N ILE A 571 -0.21 -30.77 16.56
CA ILE A 571 -1.25 -31.26 17.48
C ILE A 571 -1.81 -32.55 16.88
N GLU A 572 -1.45 -33.71 17.43
CA GLU A 572 -1.98 -35.01 17.01
C GLU A 572 -3.31 -35.29 17.72
N GLY A 573 -4.37 -35.45 16.92
CA GLY A 573 -5.58 -36.17 17.27
C GLY A 573 -6.46 -35.63 18.40
N GLY A 574 -7.37 -34.75 18.08
CA GLY A 574 -8.47 -34.37 18.97
C GLY A 574 -8.39 -32.89 19.31
N GLY A 575 -9.36 -32.14 18.74
CA GLY A 575 -9.44 -30.69 18.83
C GLY A 575 -9.13 -30.15 20.21
N LEU A 576 -8.59 -28.94 20.23
CA LEU A 576 -8.48 -28.11 21.42
C LEU A 576 -9.76 -28.28 22.25
N LYS A 577 -9.65 -28.88 23.44
CA LYS A 577 -10.76 -28.91 24.39
C LYS A 577 -10.91 -27.50 24.96
N GLY A 578 -11.77 -26.72 24.35
CA GLY A 578 -12.17 -25.47 24.93
C GLY A 578 -12.55 -24.41 23.89
N ASP A 579 -13.82 -24.18 23.76
CA ASP A 579 -14.39 -22.93 23.34
C ASP A 579 -14.07 -21.89 24.44
N VAL A 580 -13.00 -21.13 24.25
CA VAL A 580 -12.48 -20.18 25.25
C VAL A 580 -13.23 -18.85 25.20
N ASN A 581 -13.83 -18.52 24.05
CA ASN A 581 -14.60 -17.30 23.85
C ASN A 581 -16.11 -17.49 24.06
N GLY A 582 -16.59 -18.75 24.20
CA GLY A 582 -17.99 -19.09 24.48
C GLY A 582 -18.93 -18.97 23.28
N ASP A 583 -18.39 -18.99 22.04
CA ASP A 583 -19.20 -18.87 20.81
C ASP A 583 -19.75 -20.20 20.29
N GLY A 584 -19.39 -21.32 20.91
CA GLY A 584 -19.84 -22.67 20.58
C GLY A 584 -19.06 -23.36 19.46
N GLU A 585 -17.99 -22.73 18.95
CA GLU A 585 -17.09 -23.27 17.94
C GLU A 585 -15.62 -23.11 18.39
N VAL A 586 -14.78 -24.11 18.17
CA VAL A 586 -13.34 -24.01 18.43
C VAL A 586 -12.66 -23.45 17.20
N GLY A 587 -12.19 -22.20 17.25
CA GLY A 587 -11.66 -21.47 16.10
C GLY A 587 -10.49 -20.53 16.43
N ILE A 588 -10.16 -19.66 15.46
CA ILE A 588 -9.09 -18.65 15.59
C ILE A 588 -9.34 -17.70 16.78
N GLY A 589 -10.61 -17.41 17.10
CA GLY A 589 -11.00 -16.59 18.23
C GLY A 589 -10.53 -17.16 19.57
N ASP A 590 -10.53 -18.47 19.71
CA ASP A 590 -10.06 -19.17 20.91
C ASP A 590 -8.55 -19.13 21.03
N ILE A 591 -7.83 -19.24 19.94
CA ILE A 591 -6.35 -19.12 19.89
C ILE A 591 -5.92 -17.70 20.29
N ILE A 592 -6.60 -16.67 19.81
CA ILE A 592 -6.35 -15.26 20.18
C ILE A 592 -6.66 -15.04 21.67
N SER A 593 -7.72 -15.66 22.19
CA SER A 593 -8.08 -15.59 23.61
C SER A 593 -7.05 -16.28 24.51
N ILE A 594 -6.48 -17.41 24.05
CA ILE A 594 -5.38 -18.10 24.74
C ILE A 594 -4.12 -17.23 24.79
N THR A 595 -3.75 -16.55 23.70
CA THR A 595 -2.59 -15.64 23.68
C THR A 595 -2.78 -14.45 24.62
N ASN A 596 -3.98 -13.90 24.70
CA ASN A 596 -4.29 -12.81 25.64
C ASN A 596 -4.30 -13.27 27.13
N ILE A 597 -4.68 -14.52 27.40
CA ILE A 597 -4.65 -15.10 28.75
C ILE A 597 -3.21 -15.40 29.19
N MET A 598 -2.34 -15.84 28.27
CA MET A 598 -0.92 -16.13 28.56
C MET A 598 -0.08 -14.87 28.84
N SER A 599 -0.49 -13.70 28.30
CA SER A 599 0.17 -12.41 28.58
C SER A 599 -0.15 -11.83 29.98
N ILE A 600 -1.06 -12.42 30.74
CA ILE A 600 -1.58 -11.88 32.03
C ILE A 600 -1.08 -12.68 33.25
N ARG A 601 -0.36 -13.79 33.11
CA ARG A 601 0.17 -14.51 34.28
C ARG A 601 1.67 -14.26 34.46
N PRO A 602 2.10 -13.77 35.65
CA PRO A 602 3.49 -13.53 36.00
C PRO A 602 4.29 -14.83 36.11
#